data_51ad68d70a27c5829d451b16841f112a
#
_entry.id   51ad68d70a27c5829d451b16841f112a
#
_cell.length_a   1.000
_cell.length_b   1.000
_cell.length_c   1.000
_cell.angle_alpha   90.00
_cell.angle_beta   90.00
_cell.angle_gamma   90.00
#
_symmetry.space_group_name_H-M   'P 1'
#
loop_
_entity.id
_entity.type
_entity.pdbx_description
1 polymer ?
#
loop_
_entity_poly.entity_id
_entity_poly.type
_entity_poly.pdbx_seq_one_letter_code
_entity_poly.pdbx_strand_id
1 'polypeptide(L)'
;MPGFDPNLDKEIWSESVTLGATRLKIAVMSYNDGAPKLQIGRERLNKDGESTFAKLGRLTLDEVNAIIPLMQKAKEHLPKSGSEEE
;
A
#
# COMPACT_ATOMS: atom_id res chain seq x y z
N MET A 1 -25.42 8.12 3.45
CA MET A 1 -24.32 8.57 3.76
C MET A 1 -23.29 8.19 2.90
N PRO A 2 -22.58 8.98 2.58
CA PRO A 2 -21.60 8.63 1.68
C PRO A 2 -20.57 7.89 2.40
N GLY A 3 -20.35 6.77 2.10
CA GLY A 3 -19.25 6.06 2.54
C GLY A 3 -18.15 6.19 1.56
N PHE A 4 -17.24 5.24 1.62
CA PHE A 4 -16.16 5.15 0.68
C PHE A 4 -16.71 4.77 -0.68
N ASP A 5 -16.31 5.48 -1.72
CA ASP A 5 -16.70 5.17 -3.09
C ASP A 5 -15.45 4.74 -3.85
N PRO A 6 -15.32 3.46 -4.20
CA PRO A 6 -14.12 3.00 -4.90
C PRO A 6 -13.87 3.68 -6.23
N ASN A 7 -14.91 4.24 -6.84
CA ASN A 7 -14.71 4.94 -8.10
C ASN A 7 -13.94 6.24 -7.95
N LEU A 8 -13.86 6.76 -6.73
CA LEU A 8 -13.13 7.98 -6.45
C LEU A 8 -11.72 7.72 -5.99
N ASP A 9 -11.36 6.45 -5.80
CA ASP A 9 -10.05 6.08 -5.29
C ASP A 9 -9.14 5.78 -6.47
N LYS A 10 -8.07 6.54 -6.61
CA LYS A 10 -7.15 6.36 -7.72
C LYS A 10 -5.82 5.86 -7.23
N GLU A 11 -5.26 4.87 -7.91
CA GLU A 11 -3.93 4.38 -7.61
C GLU A 11 -2.95 5.14 -8.49
N ILE A 12 -2.11 5.95 -7.87
CA ILE A 12 -1.11 6.74 -8.60
C ILE A 12 0.10 5.88 -8.91
N TRP A 13 0.49 5.05 -7.97
CA TRP A 13 1.65 4.18 -8.12
C TRP A 13 1.51 3.03 -7.14
N SER A 14 2.01 1.87 -7.50
CA SER A 14 2.05 0.77 -6.57
C SER A 14 3.15 -0.21 -6.94
N GLU A 15 3.59 -0.94 -5.95
CA GLU A 15 4.56 -2.01 -6.15
C GLU A 15 4.36 -3.04 -5.03
N SER A 16 4.62 -4.28 -5.33
CA SER A 16 4.43 -5.32 -4.33
C SER A 16 5.63 -6.25 -4.28
N VAL A 17 5.74 -6.96 -3.17
CA VAL A 17 6.76 -7.96 -2.99
C VAL A 17 6.11 -9.19 -2.38
N THR A 18 6.49 -10.37 -2.86
CA THR A 18 5.93 -11.62 -2.38
C THR A 18 6.96 -12.33 -1.51
N LEU A 19 6.52 -12.74 -0.32
CA LEU A 19 7.35 -13.47 0.62
C LEU A 19 6.57 -14.72 1.01
N GLY A 20 6.95 -15.87 0.45
CA GLY A 20 6.22 -17.10 0.71
C GLY A 20 4.77 -16.98 0.25
N ALA A 21 3.84 -17.20 1.14
CA ALA A 21 2.42 -17.12 0.82
C ALA A 21 1.83 -15.74 1.12
N THR A 22 2.66 -14.77 1.40
CA THR A 22 2.20 -13.42 1.73
C THR A 22 2.71 -12.44 0.69
N ARG A 23 1.86 -11.54 0.27
CA ARG A 23 2.26 -10.44 -0.61
C ARG A 23 2.02 -9.12 0.12
N LEU A 24 3.03 -8.28 0.15
CA LEU A 24 2.91 -6.94 0.70
C LEU A 24 2.86 -5.96 -0.46
N LYS A 25 1.91 -5.06 -0.43
CA LYS A 25 1.74 -4.07 -1.49
C LYS A 25 1.84 -2.67 -0.89
N ILE A 26 2.67 -1.84 -1.50
CA ILE A 26 2.77 -0.43 -1.16
C ILE A 26 2.15 0.34 -2.31
N ALA A 27 1.24 1.23 -2.00
CA ALA A 27 0.58 2.03 -3.02
C ALA A 27 0.49 3.48 -2.58
N VAL A 28 0.48 4.36 -3.55
CA VAL A 28 0.17 5.77 -3.31
C VAL A 28 -1.20 6.00 -3.92
N MET A 29 -2.14 6.34 -3.08
CA MET A 29 -3.55 6.45 -3.45
C MET A 29 -4.03 7.87 -3.26
N SER A 30 -4.95 8.29 -4.12
CA SER A 30 -5.59 9.59 -3.99
C SER A 30 -7.09 9.36 -4.04
N TYR A 31 -7.79 9.78 -3.02
CA TYR A 31 -9.24 9.60 -2.95
C TYR A 31 -9.93 10.93 -3.28
N ASN A 32 -10.82 10.87 -4.24
CA ASN A 32 -11.62 12.03 -4.65
C ASN A 32 -10.74 13.24 -4.95
N ASP A 33 -9.66 12.99 -5.69
CA ASP A 33 -8.67 14.01 -6.06
C ASP A 33 -8.02 14.70 -4.87
N GLY A 34 -8.02 14.05 -3.73
CA GLY A 34 -7.35 14.58 -2.56
C GLY A 34 -5.86 14.36 -2.60
N ALA A 35 -5.17 14.75 -1.54
CA ALA A 35 -3.73 14.61 -1.47
C ALA A 35 -3.33 13.15 -1.47
N PRO A 36 -2.30 12.77 -2.23
CA PRO A 36 -1.84 11.39 -2.26
C PRO A 36 -1.32 10.94 -0.90
N LYS A 37 -1.63 9.72 -0.55
CA LYS A 37 -1.18 9.13 0.73
C LYS A 37 -0.73 7.71 0.50
N LEU A 38 0.17 7.25 1.35
CA LEU A 38 0.71 5.90 1.27
C LEU A 38 -0.25 4.90 1.89
N GLN A 39 -0.42 3.79 1.21
CA GLN A 39 -1.21 2.68 1.73
C GLN A 39 -0.38 1.41 1.68
N ILE A 40 -0.40 0.63 2.74
CA ILE A 40 0.27 -0.65 2.78
C ILE A 40 -0.80 -1.73 2.99
N GLY A 41 -0.77 -2.74 2.13
CA GLY A 41 -1.72 -3.83 2.24
C GLY A 41 -1.01 -5.17 2.32
N ARG A 42 -1.70 -6.16 2.86
CA ARG A 42 -1.22 -7.53 2.90
C ARG A 42 -2.23 -8.42 2.22
N GLU A 43 -1.74 -9.36 1.42
CA GLU A 43 -2.58 -10.35 0.79
C GLU A 43 -2.00 -11.72 1.09
N ARG A 44 -2.87 -12.70 1.24
CA ARG A 44 -2.43 -14.07 1.40
C ARG A 44 -2.72 -14.82 0.11
N LEU A 45 -1.75 -15.63 -0.30
CA LEU A 45 -1.89 -16.44 -1.50
C LEU A 45 -2.29 -17.85 -1.07
N ASN A 46 -3.33 -18.40 -1.68
CA ASN A 46 -3.74 -19.75 -1.35
C ASN A 46 -3.10 -20.74 -2.31
N LYS A 47 -3.47 -22.01 -2.20
CA LYS A 47 -2.85 -23.05 -3.02
C LYS A 47 -3.10 -22.85 -4.50
N ASP A 48 -4.21 -22.24 -4.85
CA ASP A 48 -4.55 -22.02 -6.24
C ASP A 48 -3.95 -20.76 -6.82
N GLY A 49 -3.14 -20.05 -6.03
CA GLY A 49 -2.53 -18.81 -6.49
C GLY A 49 -3.43 -17.61 -6.36
N GLU A 50 -4.60 -17.78 -5.78
CA GLU A 50 -5.49 -16.64 -5.58
C GLU A 50 -5.08 -15.87 -4.34
N SER A 51 -5.29 -14.58 -4.37
CA SER A 51 -4.95 -13.76 -3.23
C SER A 51 -6.21 -13.24 -2.55
N THR A 52 -6.15 -13.15 -1.24
CA THR A 52 -7.22 -12.56 -0.45
C THR A 52 -6.62 -11.53 0.49
N PHE A 53 -7.40 -10.51 0.78
CA PHE A 53 -6.92 -9.50 1.70
C PHE A 53 -6.75 -10.09 3.08
N ALA A 54 -5.72 -9.65 3.76
CA ALA A 54 -5.45 -10.04 5.12
C ALA A 54 -5.13 -8.79 5.92
N LYS A 55 -5.29 -8.88 7.23
CA LYS A 55 -4.93 -7.77 8.10
C LYS A 55 -3.43 -7.56 8.02
N LEU A 56 -3.00 -6.31 7.89
CA LEU A 56 -1.57 -6.03 7.86
C LEU A 56 -0.89 -6.48 9.16
N GLY A 57 -1.50 -6.16 10.29
CA GLY A 57 -1.00 -6.64 11.57
C GLY A 57 0.44 -6.28 11.83
N ARG A 58 1.19 -7.26 12.31
CA ARG A 58 2.60 -7.07 12.67
C ARG A 58 3.49 -7.58 11.57
N LEU A 59 4.64 -6.94 11.41
CA LEU A 59 5.58 -7.30 10.36
C LEU A 59 6.77 -8.02 10.95
N THR A 60 7.23 -9.06 10.25
CA THR A 60 8.48 -9.73 10.62
C THR A 60 9.67 -8.90 10.12
N LEU A 61 10.86 -9.25 10.56
CA LEU A 61 12.05 -8.57 10.10
C LEU A 61 12.21 -8.71 8.58
N ASP A 62 11.95 -9.89 8.03
CA ASP A 62 12.04 -10.07 6.59
C ASP A 62 11.07 -9.18 5.86
N GLU A 63 9.86 -9.04 6.40
CA GLU A 63 8.87 -8.16 5.79
C GLU A 63 9.30 -6.71 5.86
N VAL A 64 9.86 -6.28 6.98
CA VAL A 64 10.35 -4.91 7.11
C VAL A 64 11.45 -4.65 6.11
N ASN A 65 12.40 -5.56 5.99
CA ASN A 65 13.49 -5.39 5.04
C ASN A 65 13.00 -5.34 3.60
N ALA A 66 11.96 -6.08 3.28
CA ALA A 66 11.42 -6.09 1.93
C ALA A 66 10.62 -4.82 1.62
N ILE A 67 10.00 -4.24 2.63
CA ILE A 67 9.11 -3.11 2.40
C ILE A 67 9.86 -1.78 2.38
N ILE A 68 11.00 -1.68 3.03
CA ILE A 68 11.75 -0.42 3.09
C ILE A 68 12.08 0.12 1.70
N PRO A 69 12.63 -0.67 0.77
CA PRO A 69 12.91 -0.13 -0.56
C PRO A 69 11.64 0.34 -1.28
N LEU A 70 10.53 -0.33 -1.06
CA LEU A 70 9.28 0.08 -1.70
C LEU A 70 8.78 1.40 -1.12
N MET A 71 8.94 1.60 0.18
CA MET A 71 8.56 2.87 0.79
C MET A 71 9.42 4.01 0.27
N GLN A 72 10.70 3.74 0.05
CA GLN A 72 11.58 4.76 -0.50
C GLN A 72 11.16 5.17 -1.90
N LYS A 73 10.72 4.21 -2.72
CA LYS A 73 10.22 4.54 -4.04
C LYS A 73 8.90 5.30 -3.95
N ALA A 74 8.04 4.92 -3.02
CA ALA A 74 6.75 5.58 -2.87
C ALA A 74 6.90 7.04 -2.49
N LYS A 75 7.95 7.38 -1.76
CA LYS A 75 8.17 8.77 -1.36
C LYS A 75 8.22 9.71 -2.55
N GLU A 76 8.68 9.24 -3.67
CA GLU A 76 8.77 10.09 -4.86
C GLU A 76 7.41 10.45 -5.43
N HIS A 77 6.39 9.71 -5.05
CA HIS A 77 5.05 9.96 -5.52
C HIS A 77 4.18 10.66 -4.49
N LEU A 78 4.75 11.01 -3.34
CA LEU A 78 4.02 11.70 -2.29
C LEU A 78 4.38 13.18 -2.29
N PRO A 79 3.43 14.05 -1.93
CA PRO A 79 3.73 15.48 -1.91
C PRO A 79 4.75 15.81 -0.82
N LYS A 80 5.66 16.71 -1.16
CA LYS A 80 6.71 16.99 -0.24
C LYS A 80 6.25 17.72 0.98
N SER A 81 5.42 18.62 0.80
CA SER A 81 5.15 19.49 1.86
C SER A 81 4.22 18.96 2.82
N GLY A 82 3.79 18.11 2.64
CA GLY A 82 2.92 17.78 3.59
C GLY A 82 3.44 17.87 4.82
N SER A 83 4.20 17.84 4.53
CA SER A 83 4.53 17.72 5.46
C SER A 83 4.44 18.46 6.43
N GLU A 84 4.46 18.81 6.26
CA GLU A 84 4.42 19.36 6.94
C GLU A 84 3.58 19.81 7.48
N GLU A 85 3.23 19.93 7.50
CA GLU A 85 2.50 20.47 7.98
C GLU A 85 1.79 19.96 8.62
N GLU A 86 1.88 19.33 8.68
CA GLU A 86 1.28 18.92 9.24
C GLU A 86 1.16 18.71 9.87
#